data_354d3068a794e8f19f42d4da887f6090
#
_entry.id   354d3068a794e8f19f42d4da887f6090
#
_cell.length_a   1.000
_cell.length_b   1.000
_cell.length_c   1.000
_cell.angle_alpha   90.00
_cell.angle_beta   90.00
_cell.angle_gamma   90.00
#
_symmetry.space_group_name_H-M   'P 1'
#
loop_
_entity.id
_entity.type
_entity.pdbx_description
1 polymer ?
#
loop_
_entity_poly.entity_id
_entity_poly.type
_entity_poly.pdbx_seq_one_letter_code
_entity_poly.pdbx_strand_id
1 'polypeptide(L)'
;MDQQTTGRARPGGVGAGLTAVCLWGLAPVATRALVFQLAPLALLTVRQLLAASVLLPWAVPVMRRIVARDMPRFVAAGLLGMIGYNLPVTVGLQWLPASSAGLLLATEPVWVLVISYVFLGERAGPLVLLGSGVALTGVAVIAGPSAWSSGYGIRALAGAALVLLATMAFAGYTIVLRPLSEKYGPVPATAVSTVAGAVPYLAFAGSVWPLRLSQAGWAELLFLALGSTVAGMLLWNQAIVRGGSARISRLLYLEPVVSVLGAMAFLGERATAAVLIGGVLVLTGVLIAAAGPRRSAGRRPGPVRGR
;
A
#
# COMPACT_ATOMS: atom_id res chain seq x y z
N MET A 1 41.49 -3.39 -1.06
CA MET A 1 41.32 -1.91 -1.08
C MET A 1 39.83 -1.64 -0.91
N ASP A 2 39.48 -1.41 0.37
CA ASP A 2 38.11 -1.13 0.80
C ASP A 2 37.67 0.25 0.31
N GLN A 3 36.63 0.29 -0.49
CA GLN A 3 35.81 1.50 -0.67
C GLN A 3 34.46 1.29 -0.02
N GLN A 4 34.41 1.33 1.31
CA GLN A 4 33.22 1.73 2.04
C GLN A 4 33.02 3.23 1.83
N THR A 5 32.40 3.61 0.72
CA THR A 5 31.87 4.96 0.56
C THR A 5 30.72 5.13 1.54
N THR A 6 31.03 5.75 2.68
CA THR A 6 30.06 6.35 3.62
C THR A 6 29.23 7.37 2.83
N GLY A 7 28.13 6.90 2.24
CA GLY A 7 27.19 7.74 1.51
C GLY A 7 26.55 8.75 2.46
N ARG A 8 27.08 9.97 2.52
CA ARG A 8 26.38 11.12 3.12
C ARG A 8 25.01 11.20 2.46
N ALA A 9 23.97 10.93 3.25
CA ALA A 9 22.58 11.04 2.83
C ALA A 9 22.33 12.44 2.24
N ARG A 10 22.01 12.51 0.95
CA ARG A 10 21.67 13.77 0.29
C ARG A 10 20.34 14.28 0.88
N PRO A 11 20.24 15.56 1.31
CA PRO A 11 19.06 16.09 2.02
C PRO A 11 17.74 15.96 1.27
N GLY A 12 17.75 15.83 -0.04
CA GLY A 12 16.53 15.71 -0.86
C GLY A 12 15.74 14.40 -0.76
N GLY A 13 16.26 13.33 -0.15
CA GLY A 13 15.55 12.04 -0.07
C GLY A 13 14.40 12.06 0.94
N VAL A 14 14.57 12.71 2.08
CA VAL A 14 13.54 12.78 3.14
C VAL A 14 12.34 13.62 2.68
N GLY A 15 12.56 14.74 2.02
CA GLY A 15 11.48 15.58 1.50
C GLY A 15 10.60 14.83 0.49
N ALA A 16 11.21 14.14 -0.49
CA ALA A 16 10.46 13.32 -1.44
C ALA A 16 9.68 12.19 -0.75
N GLY A 17 10.29 11.54 0.26
CA GLY A 17 9.63 10.50 1.05
C GLY A 17 8.44 11.03 1.85
N LEU A 18 8.57 12.16 2.51
CA LEU A 18 7.47 12.80 3.23
C LEU A 18 6.31 13.17 2.31
N THR A 19 6.62 13.77 1.13
CA THR A 19 5.58 14.08 0.15
C THR A 19 4.86 12.82 -0.32
N ALA A 20 5.58 11.73 -0.63
CA ALA A 20 4.95 10.47 -1.02
C ALA A 20 4.02 9.92 0.07
N VAL A 21 4.47 9.94 1.33
CA VAL A 21 3.67 9.48 2.49
C VAL A 21 2.43 10.35 2.70
N CYS A 22 2.53 11.67 2.54
CA CYS A 22 1.37 12.56 2.59
C CYS A 22 0.36 12.25 1.46
N LEU A 23 0.84 12.02 0.24
CA LEU A 23 -0.01 11.67 -0.89
C LEU A 23 -0.74 10.33 -0.65
N TRP A 24 -0.06 9.34 -0.07
CA TRP A 24 -0.66 8.04 0.23
C TRP A 24 -1.60 8.10 1.43
N GLY A 25 -1.23 8.80 2.50
CA GLY A 25 -2.07 8.98 3.67
C GLY A 25 -3.38 9.72 3.37
N LEU A 26 -3.40 10.62 2.38
CA LEU A 26 -4.61 11.29 1.92
C LEU A 26 -5.43 10.46 0.91
N ALA A 27 -4.88 9.37 0.36
CA ALA A 27 -5.60 8.55 -0.62
C ALA A 27 -6.90 7.90 -0.07
N PRO A 28 -6.95 7.35 1.16
CA PRO A 28 -8.22 6.88 1.75
C PRO A 28 -9.25 8.01 1.90
N VAL A 29 -8.80 9.23 2.21
CA VAL A 29 -9.67 10.40 2.37
C VAL A 29 -10.34 10.77 1.04
N ALA A 30 -9.56 10.94 -0.01
CA ALA A 30 -10.07 11.23 -1.36
C ALA A 30 -10.93 10.09 -1.90
N THR A 31 -10.54 8.82 -1.66
CA THR A 31 -11.34 7.66 -2.05
C THR A 31 -12.69 7.64 -1.33
N ARG A 32 -12.72 7.96 -0.03
CA ARG A 32 -13.94 8.03 0.77
C ARG A 32 -14.90 9.09 0.25
N ALA A 33 -14.41 10.26 -0.13
CA ALA A 33 -15.23 11.32 -0.73
C ALA A 33 -15.82 10.89 -2.08
N LEU A 34 -15.03 10.20 -2.90
CA LEU A 34 -15.44 9.78 -4.25
C LEU A 34 -16.41 8.61 -4.29
N VAL A 35 -16.37 7.66 -3.34
CA VAL A 35 -17.29 6.50 -3.34
C VAL A 35 -18.74 6.86 -3.08
N PHE A 36 -19.03 8.11 -2.70
CA PHE A 36 -20.39 8.65 -2.64
C PHE A 36 -20.84 9.35 -3.93
N GLN A 37 -19.91 9.63 -4.85
CA GLN A 37 -20.19 10.24 -6.15
C GLN A 37 -20.13 9.22 -7.30
N LEU A 38 -19.28 8.21 -7.18
CA LEU A 38 -19.04 7.18 -8.19
C LEU A 38 -19.13 5.77 -7.59
N ALA A 39 -19.65 4.84 -8.39
CA ALA A 39 -19.51 3.42 -8.07
C ALA A 39 -18.01 3.03 -7.99
N PRO A 40 -17.63 2.14 -7.06
CA PRO A 40 -16.23 1.74 -6.88
C PRO A 40 -15.52 1.30 -8.15
N LEU A 41 -16.21 0.54 -9.00
CA LEU A 41 -15.64 0.06 -10.26
C LEU A 41 -15.40 1.21 -11.25
N ALA A 42 -16.30 2.19 -11.33
CA ALA A 42 -16.13 3.35 -12.19
C ALA A 42 -14.95 4.21 -11.73
N LEU A 43 -14.87 4.49 -10.42
CA LEU A 43 -13.75 5.20 -9.82
C LEU A 43 -12.41 4.52 -10.17
N LEU A 44 -12.32 3.22 -9.94
CA LEU A 44 -11.09 2.45 -10.20
C LEU A 44 -10.75 2.38 -11.67
N THR A 45 -11.75 2.20 -12.55
CA THR A 45 -11.52 2.16 -13.99
C THR A 45 -10.83 3.43 -14.47
N VAL A 46 -11.38 4.60 -14.15
CA VAL A 46 -10.77 5.88 -14.57
C VAL A 46 -9.42 6.10 -13.90
N ARG A 47 -9.32 5.89 -12.59
CA ARG A 47 -8.08 6.04 -11.81
C ARG A 47 -6.96 5.19 -12.38
N GLN A 48 -7.21 3.89 -12.61
CA GLN A 48 -6.15 2.96 -13.01
C GLN A 48 -5.75 3.13 -14.48
N LEU A 49 -6.71 3.38 -15.36
CA LEU A 49 -6.41 3.64 -16.77
C LEU A 49 -5.62 4.94 -16.94
N LEU A 50 -5.99 6.00 -16.21
CA LEU A 50 -5.26 7.27 -16.24
C LEU A 50 -3.84 7.12 -15.67
N ALA A 51 -3.67 6.45 -14.53
CA ALA A 51 -2.35 6.19 -13.94
C ALA A 51 -1.49 5.32 -14.87
N ALA A 52 -2.05 4.26 -15.45
CA ALA A 52 -1.35 3.39 -16.39
C ALA A 52 -0.91 4.15 -17.64
N SER A 53 -1.77 5.00 -18.23
CA SER A 53 -1.43 5.77 -19.42
C SER A 53 -0.24 6.71 -19.17
N VAL A 54 -0.20 7.37 -18.01
CA VAL A 54 0.92 8.25 -17.62
C VAL A 54 2.19 7.46 -17.34
N LEU A 55 2.09 6.22 -16.87
CA LEU A 55 3.25 5.37 -16.58
C LEU A 55 3.80 4.62 -17.80
N LEU A 56 3.09 4.62 -18.95
CA LEU A 56 3.52 3.95 -20.18
C LEU A 56 4.96 4.30 -20.61
N PRO A 57 5.43 5.56 -20.55
CA PRO A 57 6.81 5.90 -20.94
C PRO A 57 7.88 5.14 -20.17
N TRP A 58 7.63 4.78 -18.91
CA TRP A 58 8.53 3.97 -18.09
C TRP A 58 8.30 2.47 -18.27
N ALA A 59 7.09 2.05 -18.62
CA ALA A 59 6.74 0.63 -18.81
C ALA A 59 7.21 0.10 -20.17
N VAL A 60 6.94 0.80 -21.27
CA VAL A 60 7.17 0.33 -22.65
C VAL A 60 8.63 -0.07 -22.93
N PRO A 61 9.66 0.72 -22.56
CA PRO A 61 11.05 0.33 -22.83
C PRO A 61 11.44 -0.99 -22.15
N VAL A 62 10.86 -1.24 -20.95
CA VAL A 62 11.15 -2.46 -20.18
C VAL A 62 10.33 -3.63 -20.68
N MET A 63 9.05 -3.42 -21.04
CA MET A 63 8.19 -4.48 -21.60
C MET A 63 8.84 -5.17 -22.81
N ARG A 64 9.57 -4.43 -23.65
CA ARG A 64 10.30 -4.98 -24.79
C ARG A 64 11.49 -5.87 -24.40
N ARG A 65 11.95 -5.79 -23.14
CA ARG A 65 13.12 -6.52 -22.60
C ARG A 65 12.72 -7.58 -21.58
N ILE A 66 11.42 -7.70 -21.26
CA ILE A 66 10.93 -8.68 -20.28
C ILE A 66 11.09 -10.08 -20.87
N VAL A 67 11.75 -10.93 -20.09
CA VAL A 67 11.82 -12.36 -20.39
C VAL A 67 10.44 -12.97 -20.17
N ALA A 68 9.95 -13.78 -21.11
CA ALA A 68 8.61 -14.39 -21.06
C ALA A 68 8.29 -15.07 -19.70
N ARG A 69 9.30 -15.68 -19.07
CA ARG A 69 9.20 -16.31 -17.75
C ARG A 69 8.80 -15.33 -16.62
N ASP A 70 9.10 -14.04 -16.74
CA ASP A 70 8.80 -13.04 -15.70
C ASP A 70 7.42 -12.38 -15.91
N MET A 71 6.83 -12.52 -17.11
CA MET A 71 5.53 -11.93 -17.43
C MET A 71 4.40 -12.37 -16.47
N PRO A 72 4.24 -13.67 -16.11
CA PRO A 72 3.23 -14.08 -15.15
C PRO A 72 3.36 -13.40 -13.79
N ARG A 73 4.61 -13.10 -13.35
CA ARG A 73 4.85 -12.39 -12.10
C ARG A 73 4.43 -10.92 -12.19
N PHE A 74 4.66 -10.26 -13.33
CA PHE A 74 4.18 -8.88 -13.54
C PHE A 74 2.65 -8.82 -13.54
N VAL A 75 1.99 -9.78 -14.20
CA VAL A 75 0.53 -9.89 -14.18
C VAL A 75 0.02 -10.16 -12.75
N ALA A 76 0.62 -11.11 -12.04
CA ALA A 76 0.24 -11.40 -10.65
C ALA A 76 0.43 -10.18 -9.74
N ALA A 77 1.56 -9.47 -9.84
CA ALA A 77 1.78 -8.24 -9.11
C ALA A 77 0.75 -7.17 -9.48
N GLY A 78 0.47 -6.98 -10.77
CA GLY A 78 -0.55 -6.05 -11.24
C GLY A 78 -1.94 -6.37 -10.69
N LEU A 79 -2.36 -7.63 -10.75
CA LEU A 79 -3.65 -8.06 -10.21
C LEU A 79 -3.73 -7.88 -8.69
N LEU A 80 -2.68 -8.23 -7.95
CA LEU A 80 -2.64 -8.04 -6.49
C LEU A 80 -2.65 -6.56 -6.11
N GLY A 81 -1.85 -5.72 -6.76
CA GLY A 81 -1.76 -4.30 -6.44
C GLY A 81 -2.95 -3.49 -6.95
N MET A 82 -3.39 -3.71 -8.19
CA MET A 82 -4.42 -2.87 -8.80
C MET A 82 -5.84 -3.34 -8.51
N ILE A 83 -6.08 -4.64 -8.43
CA ILE A 83 -7.39 -5.20 -8.12
C ILE A 83 -7.45 -5.65 -6.66
N GLY A 84 -6.56 -6.55 -6.25
CA GLY A 84 -6.56 -7.15 -4.91
C GLY A 84 -6.41 -6.13 -3.78
N TYR A 85 -5.70 -5.04 -3.98
CA TYR A 85 -5.59 -3.95 -3.02
C TYR A 85 -6.65 -2.88 -3.23
N ASN A 86 -6.71 -2.27 -4.42
CA ASN A 86 -7.54 -1.07 -4.60
C ASN A 86 -9.04 -1.35 -4.54
N LEU A 87 -9.52 -2.50 -5.07
CA LEU A 87 -10.95 -2.78 -5.09
C LEU A 87 -11.51 -3.01 -3.67
N PRO A 88 -10.93 -3.87 -2.83
CA PRO A 88 -11.45 -4.03 -1.46
C PRO A 88 -11.33 -2.76 -0.63
N VAL A 89 -10.25 -1.95 -0.77
CA VAL A 89 -10.16 -0.64 -0.09
C VAL A 89 -11.29 0.27 -0.52
N THR A 90 -11.52 0.40 -1.84
CA THR A 90 -12.53 1.31 -2.38
C THR A 90 -13.95 0.89 -1.96
N VAL A 91 -14.25 -0.41 -2.00
CA VAL A 91 -15.54 -0.94 -1.51
C VAL A 91 -15.67 -0.78 0.00
N GLY A 92 -14.63 -1.12 0.76
CA GLY A 92 -14.62 -1.01 2.22
C GLY A 92 -14.85 0.43 2.71
N LEU A 93 -14.31 1.41 1.99
CA LEU A 93 -14.50 2.83 2.28
C LEU A 93 -15.93 3.34 2.03
N GLN A 94 -16.83 2.56 1.46
CA GLN A 94 -18.25 2.89 1.45
C GLN A 94 -18.88 2.78 2.86
N TRP A 95 -18.33 1.92 3.73
CA TRP A 95 -18.91 1.59 5.03
C TRP A 95 -17.96 1.87 6.21
N LEU A 96 -16.70 2.17 5.94
CA LEU A 96 -15.69 2.43 6.96
C LEU A 96 -15.18 3.87 6.84
N PRO A 97 -15.08 4.63 7.96
CA PRO A 97 -14.44 5.95 7.96
C PRO A 97 -13.01 5.91 7.41
N ALA A 98 -12.59 6.98 6.73
CA ALA A 98 -11.25 7.06 6.14
C ALA A 98 -10.15 7.01 7.21
N SER A 99 -10.38 7.61 8.37
CA SER A 99 -9.49 7.54 9.54
C SER A 99 -9.26 6.10 10.01
N SER A 100 -10.35 5.31 10.11
CA SER A 100 -10.26 3.89 10.49
C SER A 100 -9.55 3.08 9.41
N ALA A 101 -9.88 3.30 8.13
CA ALA A 101 -9.24 2.60 7.02
C ALA A 101 -7.73 2.86 6.97
N GLY A 102 -7.29 4.12 7.12
CA GLY A 102 -5.87 4.48 7.13
C GLY A 102 -5.07 3.79 8.25
N LEU A 103 -5.69 3.64 9.43
CA LEU A 103 -5.07 2.89 10.54
C LEU A 103 -5.02 1.38 10.27
N LEU A 104 -6.05 0.80 9.64
CA LEU A 104 -6.05 -0.62 9.25
C LEU A 104 -5.02 -0.89 8.15
N LEU A 105 -4.83 0.02 7.21
CA LEU A 105 -3.79 -0.08 6.18
C LEU A 105 -2.38 -0.12 6.78
N ALA A 106 -2.14 0.52 7.93
CA ALA A 106 -0.86 0.46 8.63
C ALA A 106 -0.47 -0.96 9.12
N THR A 107 -1.39 -1.93 9.08
CA THR A 107 -1.07 -3.34 9.40
C THR A 107 -0.36 -4.09 8.27
N GLU A 108 -0.20 -3.49 7.11
CA GLU A 108 0.45 -4.08 5.93
C GLU A 108 1.80 -4.76 6.23
N PRO A 109 2.74 -4.16 7.00
CA PRO A 109 4.01 -4.80 7.34
C PRO A 109 3.83 -6.11 8.12
N VAL A 110 2.76 -6.23 8.90
CA VAL A 110 2.44 -7.47 9.65
C VAL A 110 2.13 -8.60 8.66
N TRP A 111 1.35 -8.31 7.62
CA TRP A 111 1.00 -9.29 6.59
C TRP A 111 2.19 -9.68 5.74
N VAL A 112 3.10 -8.74 5.43
CA VAL A 112 4.37 -9.06 4.77
C VAL A 112 5.15 -10.08 5.59
N LEU A 113 5.23 -9.91 6.92
CA LEU A 113 5.91 -10.84 7.82
C LEU A 113 5.21 -12.21 7.88
N VAL A 114 3.87 -12.22 7.98
CA VAL A 114 3.07 -13.46 8.01
C VAL A 114 3.25 -14.24 6.72
N ILE A 115 3.14 -13.60 5.57
CA ILE A 115 3.29 -14.25 4.26
C ILE A 115 4.73 -14.76 4.08
N SER A 116 5.74 -13.99 4.49
CA SER A 116 7.13 -14.42 4.46
C SER A 116 7.37 -15.65 5.34
N TYR A 117 6.76 -15.71 6.52
CA TYR A 117 6.83 -16.87 7.40
C TYR A 117 6.20 -18.12 6.75
N VAL A 118 4.96 -17.97 6.22
CA VAL A 118 4.19 -19.12 5.70
C VAL A 118 4.78 -19.64 4.38
N PHE A 119 5.14 -18.75 3.46
CA PHE A 119 5.51 -19.13 2.09
C PHE A 119 7.02 -19.15 1.81
N LEU A 120 7.80 -18.35 2.55
CA LEU A 120 9.26 -18.30 2.37
C LEU A 120 10.02 -19.09 3.45
N GLY A 121 9.32 -19.66 4.43
CA GLY A 121 9.93 -20.44 5.51
C GLY A 121 10.79 -19.61 6.47
N GLU A 122 10.62 -18.28 6.47
CA GLU A 122 11.29 -17.38 7.40
C GLU A 122 10.70 -17.60 8.80
N ARG A 123 11.55 -17.69 9.85
CA ARG A 123 11.05 -17.88 11.22
C ARG A 123 10.66 -16.56 11.85
N ALA A 124 9.38 -16.41 12.20
CA ALA A 124 8.92 -15.28 12.99
C ALA A 124 9.54 -15.33 14.40
N GLY A 125 10.28 -14.30 14.78
CA GLY A 125 10.79 -14.14 16.13
C GLY A 125 9.66 -13.78 17.12
N PRO A 126 9.88 -13.92 18.45
CA PRO A 126 8.86 -13.62 19.45
C PRO A 126 8.36 -12.17 19.40
N LEU A 127 9.24 -11.21 19.07
CA LEU A 127 8.85 -9.79 18.90
C LEU A 127 7.91 -9.59 17.71
N VAL A 128 8.09 -10.36 16.63
CA VAL A 128 7.20 -10.30 15.45
C VAL A 128 5.81 -10.79 15.84
N LEU A 129 5.73 -11.89 16.57
CA LEU A 129 4.44 -12.46 17.03
C LEU A 129 3.74 -11.53 18.03
N LEU A 130 4.49 -11.00 19.01
CA LEU A 130 3.96 -10.07 20.00
C LEU A 130 3.45 -8.79 19.31
N GLY A 131 4.26 -8.17 18.45
CA GLY A 131 3.90 -6.95 17.74
C GLY A 131 2.69 -7.14 16.84
N SER A 132 2.61 -8.29 16.14
CA SER A 132 1.44 -8.64 15.32
C SER A 132 0.19 -8.80 16.16
N GLY A 133 0.26 -9.45 17.33
CA GLY A 133 -0.84 -9.59 18.28
C GLY A 133 -1.34 -8.23 18.78
N VAL A 134 -0.43 -7.32 19.17
CA VAL A 134 -0.77 -5.96 19.60
C VAL A 134 -1.42 -5.18 18.47
N ALA A 135 -0.89 -5.25 17.23
CA ALA A 135 -1.48 -4.59 16.07
C ALA A 135 -2.89 -5.10 15.76
N LEU A 136 -3.12 -6.41 15.79
CA LEU A 136 -4.43 -7.01 15.55
C LEU A 136 -5.44 -6.67 16.67
N THR A 137 -4.99 -6.52 17.92
CA THR A 137 -5.82 -6.01 19.02
C THR A 137 -6.24 -4.56 18.72
N GLY A 138 -5.34 -3.72 18.24
CA GLY A 138 -5.66 -2.36 17.79
C GLY A 138 -6.71 -2.34 16.68
N VAL A 139 -6.59 -3.24 15.71
CA VAL A 139 -7.60 -3.43 14.64
C VAL A 139 -8.98 -3.76 15.24
N ALA A 140 -9.05 -4.69 16.20
CA ALA A 140 -10.32 -5.06 16.84
C ALA A 140 -10.93 -3.89 17.60
N VAL A 141 -10.11 -3.06 18.27
CA VAL A 141 -10.56 -1.85 18.97
C VAL A 141 -11.10 -0.80 18.00
N ILE A 142 -10.51 -0.65 16.80
CA ILE A 142 -11.00 0.29 15.78
C ILE A 142 -12.29 -0.23 15.14
N ALA A 143 -12.31 -1.49 14.73
CA ALA A 143 -13.41 -2.07 13.98
C ALA A 143 -14.68 -2.31 14.82
N GLY A 144 -14.53 -2.72 16.08
CA GLY A 144 -15.66 -3.05 16.97
C GLY A 144 -16.61 -1.87 17.19
N PRO A 145 -16.17 -0.76 17.80
CA PRO A 145 -17.02 0.40 18.03
C PRO A 145 -17.50 1.08 16.74
N SER A 146 -16.71 1.06 15.67
CA SER A 146 -17.11 1.59 14.36
C SER A 146 -18.34 0.87 13.79
N ALA A 147 -18.47 -0.43 14.05
CA ALA A 147 -19.63 -1.20 13.64
C ALA A 147 -20.92 -0.73 14.32
N TRP A 148 -20.84 -0.26 15.57
CA TRP A 148 -22.01 0.11 16.36
C TRP A 148 -22.33 1.61 16.30
N SER A 149 -21.32 2.48 16.17
CA SER A 149 -21.47 3.94 16.22
C SER A 149 -21.61 4.62 14.87
N SER A 150 -21.18 3.97 13.77
CA SER A 150 -21.18 4.58 12.43
C SER A 150 -22.55 4.55 11.72
N GLY A 151 -23.56 3.93 12.29
CA GLY A 151 -24.85 3.68 11.63
C GLY A 151 -24.80 2.60 10.54
N TYR A 152 -23.63 2.08 10.20
CA TYR A 152 -23.45 1.03 9.18
C TYR A 152 -23.56 -0.40 9.73
N GLY A 153 -23.59 -0.58 11.07
CA GLY A 153 -23.75 -1.88 11.72
C GLY A 153 -22.72 -2.91 11.23
N ILE A 154 -23.19 -4.11 10.89
CA ILE A 154 -22.34 -5.20 10.41
C ILE A 154 -21.57 -4.85 9.12
N ARG A 155 -22.03 -3.89 8.31
CA ARG A 155 -21.34 -3.44 7.09
C ARG A 155 -19.99 -2.78 7.41
N ALA A 156 -19.87 -2.11 8.56
CA ALA A 156 -18.58 -1.54 8.98
C ALA A 156 -17.54 -2.63 9.24
N LEU A 157 -17.94 -3.77 9.83
CA LEU A 157 -17.06 -4.94 9.99
C LEU A 157 -16.65 -5.53 8.64
N ALA A 158 -17.61 -5.64 7.71
CA ALA A 158 -17.30 -6.07 6.35
C ALA A 158 -16.32 -5.11 5.66
N GLY A 159 -16.50 -3.79 5.84
CA GLY A 159 -15.56 -2.77 5.35
C GLY A 159 -14.16 -2.93 5.93
N ALA A 160 -14.05 -3.17 7.24
CA ALA A 160 -12.78 -3.42 7.90
C ALA A 160 -12.11 -4.72 7.38
N ALA A 161 -12.88 -5.79 7.22
CA ALA A 161 -12.39 -7.05 6.66
C ALA A 161 -11.88 -6.88 5.22
N LEU A 162 -12.58 -6.10 4.38
CA LEU A 162 -12.13 -5.78 3.03
C LEU A 162 -10.82 -4.98 3.03
N VAL A 163 -10.67 -4.00 3.91
CA VAL A 163 -9.42 -3.24 4.04
C VAL A 163 -8.27 -4.14 4.50
N LEU A 164 -8.51 -5.07 5.45
CA LEU A 164 -7.51 -6.04 5.86
C LEU A 164 -7.14 -7.02 4.73
N LEU A 165 -8.12 -7.49 3.95
CA LEU A 165 -7.86 -8.31 2.76
C LEU A 165 -6.99 -7.56 1.75
N ALA A 166 -7.24 -6.26 1.57
CA ALA A 166 -6.42 -5.42 0.72
C ALA A 166 -4.97 -5.34 1.20
N THR A 167 -4.72 -5.18 2.51
CA THR A 167 -3.35 -5.16 3.06
C THR A 167 -2.62 -6.49 2.85
N MET A 168 -3.33 -7.62 2.93
CA MET A 168 -2.78 -8.94 2.59
C MET A 168 -2.41 -9.03 1.10
N ALA A 169 -3.29 -8.54 0.21
CA ALA A 169 -3.02 -8.52 -1.23
C ALA A 169 -1.81 -7.63 -1.57
N PHE A 170 -1.68 -6.48 -0.91
CA PHE A 170 -0.54 -5.58 -1.09
C PHE A 170 0.76 -6.18 -0.54
N ALA A 171 0.71 -6.91 0.57
CA ALA A 171 1.85 -7.67 1.05
C ALA A 171 2.29 -8.73 0.02
N GLY A 172 1.35 -9.44 -0.59
CA GLY A 172 1.62 -10.35 -1.71
C GLY A 172 2.23 -9.64 -2.92
N TYR A 173 1.67 -8.48 -3.31
CA TYR A 173 2.21 -7.61 -4.35
C TYR A 173 3.69 -7.26 -4.08
N THR A 174 3.99 -6.82 -2.88
CA THR A 174 5.34 -6.41 -2.47
C THR A 174 6.34 -7.56 -2.61
N ILE A 175 5.96 -8.77 -2.19
CA ILE A 175 6.80 -9.97 -2.27
C ILE A 175 7.03 -10.39 -3.73
N VAL A 176 5.96 -10.41 -4.54
CA VAL A 176 6.04 -10.81 -5.96
C VAL A 176 6.82 -9.80 -6.78
N LEU A 177 6.65 -8.50 -6.51
CA LEU A 177 7.30 -7.43 -7.27
C LEU A 177 8.79 -7.28 -6.92
N ARG A 178 9.20 -7.64 -5.71
CA ARG A 178 10.58 -7.44 -5.23
C ARG A 178 11.65 -7.96 -6.19
N PRO A 179 11.66 -9.25 -6.62
CA PRO A 179 12.68 -9.76 -7.54
C PRO A 179 12.63 -9.09 -8.92
N LEU A 180 11.44 -8.64 -9.35
CA LEU A 180 11.31 -7.90 -10.60
C LEU A 180 11.90 -6.48 -10.48
N SER A 181 11.70 -5.83 -9.33
CA SER A 181 12.29 -4.53 -9.04
C SER A 181 13.82 -4.58 -8.95
N GLU A 182 14.37 -5.65 -8.39
CA GLU A 182 15.82 -5.89 -8.35
C GLU A 182 16.39 -6.11 -9.77
N LYS A 183 15.65 -6.79 -10.65
CA LYS A 183 16.10 -7.13 -12.02
C LYS A 183 15.90 -6.00 -13.03
N TYR A 184 14.74 -5.34 -13.01
CA TYR A 184 14.34 -4.36 -14.04
C TYR A 184 14.37 -2.92 -13.56
N GLY A 185 14.66 -2.69 -12.28
CA GLY A 185 14.57 -1.41 -11.62
C GLY A 185 13.20 -1.16 -10.99
N PRO A 186 13.14 -0.44 -9.84
CA PRO A 186 11.91 -0.29 -9.07
C PRO A 186 10.83 0.53 -9.81
N VAL A 187 11.18 1.64 -10.46
CA VAL A 187 10.22 2.46 -11.21
C VAL A 187 9.65 1.71 -12.42
N PRO A 188 10.47 1.13 -13.31
CA PRO A 188 9.95 0.36 -14.43
C PRO A 188 9.14 -0.87 -14.01
N ALA A 189 9.58 -1.60 -12.98
CA ALA A 189 8.85 -2.78 -12.50
C ALA A 189 7.46 -2.40 -11.98
N THR A 190 7.34 -1.33 -11.20
CA THR A 190 6.04 -0.83 -10.74
C THR A 190 5.19 -0.31 -11.90
N ALA A 191 5.79 0.41 -12.87
CA ALA A 191 5.06 0.89 -14.04
C ALA A 191 4.48 -0.27 -14.86
N VAL A 192 5.27 -1.32 -15.14
CA VAL A 192 4.80 -2.51 -15.87
C VAL A 192 3.71 -3.24 -15.11
N SER A 193 3.86 -3.43 -13.79
CA SER A 193 2.81 -4.09 -12.99
C SER A 193 1.53 -3.26 -12.93
N THR A 194 1.63 -1.91 -12.85
CA THR A 194 0.46 -1.03 -12.90
C THR A 194 -0.26 -1.13 -14.24
N VAL A 195 0.47 -1.09 -15.35
CA VAL A 195 -0.10 -1.26 -16.69
C VAL A 195 -0.77 -2.63 -16.84
N ALA A 196 -0.08 -3.72 -16.43
CA ALA A 196 -0.64 -5.07 -16.48
C ALA A 196 -1.92 -5.20 -15.64
N GLY A 197 -1.94 -4.63 -14.43
CA GLY A 197 -3.10 -4.64 -13.54
C GLY A 197 -4.23 -3.71 -13.98
N ALA A 198 -3.96 -2.73 -14.85
CA ALA A 198 -4.98 -1.86 -15.43
C ALA A 198 -5.73 -2.50 -16.61
N VAL A 199 -5.15 -3.52 -17.27
CA VAL A 199 -5.74 -4.18 -18.44
C VAL A 199 -7.20 -4.66 -18.20
N PRO A 200 -7.54 -5.33 -17.07
CA PRO A 200 -8.91 -5.76 -16.82
C PRO A 200 -9.93 -4.61 -16.78
N TYR A 201 -9.51 -3.41 -16.38
CA TYR A 201 -10.38 -2.23 -16.33
C TYR A 201 -10.77 -1.71 -17.72
N LEU A 202 -10.06 -2.08 -18.79
CA LEU A 202 -10.44 -1.75 -20.17
C LEU A 202 -11.81 -2.30 -20.53
N ALA A 203 -12.21 -3.46 -19.99
CA ALA A 203 -13.53 -4.04 -20.21
C ALA A 203 -14.67 -3.15 -19.71
N PHE A 204 -14.39 -2.25 -18.77
CA PHE A 204 -15.38 -1.35 -18.16
C PHE A 204 -15.26 0.09 -18.66
N ALA A 205 -14.27 0.41 -19.50
CA ALA A 205 -14.00 1.78 -19.95
C ALA A 205 -15.20 2.44 -20.64
N GLY A 206 -15.95 1.70 -21.46
CA GLY A 206 -17.13 2.20 -22.14
C GLY A 206 -18.36 2.39 -21.23
N SER A 207 -18.47 1.64 -20.12
CA SER A 207 -19.64 1.66 -19.23
C SER A 207 -19.59 2.76 -18.17
N VAL A 208 -18.45 3.42 -17.99
CA VAL A 208 -18.29 4.45 -16.94
C VAL A 208 -18.66 5.86 -17.39
N TRP A 209 -18.91 6.07 -18.66
CA TRP A 209 -19.28 7.37 -19.22
C TRP A 209 -20.80 7.55 -19.37
N PRO A 210 -21.31 8.79 -19.16
CA PRO A 210 -20.63 10.02 -18.76
C PRO A 210 -20.36 10.07 -17.24
N LEU A 211 -19.16 10.53 -16.85
CA LEU A 211 -18.84 10.75 -15.46
C LEU A 211 -19.54 12.02 -14.96
N ARG A 212 -20.33 11.88 -13.90
CA ARG A 212 -20.98 13.02 -13.24
C ARG A 212 -20.28 13.26 -11.90
N LEU A 213 -19.28 14.12 -11.91
CA LEU A 213 -18.49 14.53 -10.74
C LEU A 213 -18.62 16.02 -10.49
N SER A 214 -18.60 16.39 -9.21
CA SER A 214 -18.39 17.79 -8.80
C SER A 214 -16.97 18.23 -9.19
N GLN A 215 -16.69 19.53 -9.14
CA GLN A 215 -15.33 20.06 -9.36
C GLN A 215 -14.35 19.46 -8.35
N ALA A 216 -14.75 19.33 -7.07
CA ALA A 216 -13.97 18.66 -6.04
C ALA A 216 -13.74 17.18 -6.38
N GLY A 217 -14.77 16.46 -6.86
CA GLY A 217 -14.65 15.07 -7.28
C GLY A 217 -13.64 14.85 -8.41
N TRP A 218 -13.58 15.76 -9.38
CA TRP A 218 -12.53 15.72 -10.40
C TRP A 218 -11.14 15.93 -9.83
N ALA A 219 -10.99 16.89 -8.90
CA ALA A 219 -9.71 17.14 -8.23
C ALA A 219 -9.27 15.90 -7.41
N GLU A 220 -10.19 15.28 -6.69
CA GLU A 220 -9.95 14.05 -5.92
C GLU A 220 -9.55 12.87 -6.82
N LEU A 221 -10.22 12.69 -7.96
CA LEU A 221 -9.92 11.63 -8.92
C LEU A 221 -8.52 11.82 -9.55
N LEU A 222 -8.20 13.04 -9.97
CA LEU A 222 -6.88 13.39 -10.49
C LEU A 222 -5.80 13.25 -9.42
N PHE A 223 -6.09 13.67 -8.19
CA PHE A 223 -5.21 13.46 -7.05
C PHE A 223 -4.92 11.97 -6.83
N LEU A 224 -5.92 11.10 -6.87
CA LEU A 224 -5.72 9.67 -6.70
C LEU A 224 -4.91 9.05 -7.85
N ALA A 225 -5.22 9.41 -9.10
CA ALA A 225 -4.54 8.86 -10.25
C ALA A 225 -3.10 9.39 -10.40
N LEU A 226 -2.93 10.71 -10.39
CA LEU A 226 -1.67 11.36 -10.69
C LEU A 226 -0.85 11.65 -9.43
N GLY A 227 -1.48 12.12 -8.37
CA GLY A 227 -0.82 12.45 -7.10
C GLY A 227 -0.42 11.18 -6.35
N SER A 228 -1.41 10.42 -5.88
CA SER A 228 -1.15 9.25 -5.03
C SER A 228 -0.50 8.10 -5.82
N THR A 229 -1.02 7.74 -7.00
CA THR A 229 -0.51 6.58 -7.74
C THR A 229 0.80 6.92 -8.48
N VAL A 230 0.84 7.93 -9.33
CA VAL A 230 2.03 8.22 -10.16
C VAL A 230 3.10 8.98 -9.38
N ALA A 231 2.78 10.18 -8.89
CA ALA A 231 3.77 11.03 -8.21
C ALA A 231 4.24 10.40 -6.89
N GLY A 232 3.34 9.82 -6.10
CA GLY A 232 3.67 9.12 -4.86
C GLY A 232 4.69 8.01 -5.10
N MET A 233 4.47 7.17 -6.12
CA MET A 233 5.40 6.11 -6.51
C MET A 233 6.76 6.66 -6.96
N LEU A 234 6.78 7.66 -7.84
CA LEU A 234 8.03 8.23 -8.37
C LEU A 234 8.84 8.90 -7.26
N LEU A 235 8.18 9.68 -6.41
CA LEU A 235 8.81 10.35 -5.26
C LEU A 235 9.34 9.35 -4.23
N TRP A 236 8.60 8.29 -3.96
CA TRP A 236 9.04 7.23 -3.06
C TRP A 236 10.28 6.52 -3.55
N ASN A 237 10.30 6.12 -4.84
CA ASN A 237 11.47 5.50 -5.44
C ASN A 237 12.69 6.44 -5.41
N GLN A 238 12.49 7.73 -5.70
CA GLN A 238 13.54 8.74 -5.60
C GLN A 238 14.05 8.89 -4.17
N ALA A 239 13.14 8.87 -3.19
CA ALA A 239 13.48 8.95 -1.77
C ALA A 239 14.36 7.77 -1.33
N ILE A 240 14.00 6.53 -1.72
CA ILE A 240 14.78 5.33 -1.41
C ILE A 240 16.18 5.39 -2.02
N VAL A 241 16.29 5.78 -3.29
CA VAL A 241 17.60 5.89 -3.97
C VAL A 241 18.50 6.93 -3.30
N ARG A 242 17.95 8.06 -2.85
CA ARG A 242 18.72 9.16 -2.25
C ARG A 242 18.97 9.02 -0.76
N GLY A 243 18.00 8.45 -0.03
CA GLY A 243 17.98 8.42 1.45
C GLY A 243 18.25 7.05 2.07
N GLY A 244 18.30 5.99 1.23
CA GLY A 244 18.42 4.60 1.67
C GLY A 244 17.09 4.01 2.17
N SER A 245 16.84 2.75 1.83
CA SER A 245 15.55 2.09 2.10
C SER A 245 15.21 2.04 3.59
N ALA A 246 16.15 1.66 4.46
CA ALA A 246 15.93 1.51 5.90
C ALA A 246 15.52 2.82 6.60
N ARG A 247 16.06 3.96 6.16
CA ARG A 247 15.72 5.29 6.72
C ARG A 247 14.37 5.77 6.20
N ILE A 248 14.16 5.66 4.89
CA ILE A 248 12.96 6.19 4.23
C ILE A 248 11.73 5.37 4.60
N SER A 249 11.82 4.04 4.74
CA SER A 249 10.69 3.21 5.13
C SER A 249 10.08 3.56 6.50
N ARG A 250 10.86 4.21 7.38
CA ARG A 250 10.31 4.70 8.67
C ARG A 250 9.28 5.81 8.48
N LEU A 251 9.32 6.55 7.36
CA LEU A 251 8.36 7.60 7.08
C LEU A 251 6.94 7.04 6.86
N LEU A 252 6.81 5.77 6.45
CA LEU A 252 5.51 5.12 6.27
C LEU A 252 4.66 5.09 7.55
N TYR A 253 5.29 5.13 8.73
CA TYR A 253 4.55 5.22 10.00
C TYR A 253 3.79 6.55 10.19
N LEU A 254 4.08 7.56 9.37
CA LEU A 254 3.33 8.82 9.35
C LEU A 254 2.05 8.72 8.48
N GLU A 255 1.96 7.74 7.58
CA GLU A 255 0.83 7.59 6.66
C GLU A 255 -0.53 7.50 7.38
N PRO A 256 -0.72 6.65 8.40
CA PRO A 256 -1.98 6.60 9.14
C PRO A 256 -2.26 7.89 9.92
N VAL A 257 -1.25 8.60 10.38
CA VAL A 257 -1.42 9.91 11.05
C VAL A 257 -1.95 10.93 10.05
N VAL A 258 -1.37 10.97 8.85
CA VAL A 258 -1.84 11.85 7.76
C VAL A 258 -3.28 11.48 7.37
N SER A 259 -3.61 10.19 7.31
CA SER A 259 -4.97 9.74 6.99
C SER A 259 -6.00 10.19 8.03
N VAL A 260 -5.69 10.04 9.32
CA VAL A 260 -6.59 10.49 10.40
C VAL A 260 -6.76 12.01 10.38
N LEU A 261 -5.67 12.77 10.29
CA LEU A 261 -5.71 14.23 10.24
C LEU A 261 -6.44 14.72 8.98
N GLY A 262 -6.18 14.09 7.83
CA GLY A 262 -6.86 14.40 6.57
C GLY A 262 -8.37 14.10 6.64
N ALA A 263 -8.77 12.97 7.23
CA ALA A 263 -10.18 12.64 7.42
C ALA A 263 -10.90 13.65 8.33
N MET A 264 -10.24 14.11 9.38
CA MET A 264 -10.78 15.16 10.25
C MET A 264 -10.89 16.51 9.50
N ALA A 265 -9.87 16.89 8.77
CA ALA A 265 -9.80 18.20 8.10
C ALA A 265 -10.72 18.31 6.87
N PHE A 266 -10.80 17.26 6.04
CA PHE A 266 -11.50 17.32 4.75
C PHE A 266 -12.88 16.63 4.77
N LEU A 267 -13.08 15.63 5.62
CA LEU A 267 -14.35 14.90 5.71
C LEU A 267 -15.15 15.22 6.99
N GLY A 268 -14.59 16.03 7.90
CA GLY A 268 -15.24 16.33 9.18
C GLY A 268 -15.38 15.10 10.10
N GLU A 269 -14.60 14.04 9.86
CA GLU A 269 -14.60 12.86 10.72
C GLU A 269 -14.10 13.22 12.12
N ARG A 270 -14.72 12.64 13.16
CA ARG A 270 -14.27 12.81 14.54
C ARG A 270 -13.39 11.64 14.95
N ALA A 271 -12.20 11.94 15.47
CA ALA A 271 -11.35 10.92 16.07
C ALA A 271 -12.01 10.45 17.37
N THR A 272 -12.66 9.29 17.32
CA THR A 272 -13.24 8.66 18.52
C THR A 272 -12.12 8.08 19.41
N ALA A 273 -12.42 7.87 20.70
CA ALA A 273 -11.47 7.22 21.62
C ALA A 273 -11.00 5.86 21.07
N ALA A 274 -11.90 5.11 20.42
CA ALA A 274 -11.56 3.83 19.79
C ALA A 274 -10.53 3.99 18.66
N VAL A 275 -10.69 5.00 17.81
CA VAL A 275 -9.75 5.32 16.72
C VAL A 275 -8.38 5.71 17.29
N LEU A 276 -8.35 6.52 18.34
CA LEU A 276 -7.10 6.96 18.97
C LEU A 276 -6.39 5.81 19.70
N ILE A 277 -7.09 5.08 20.57
CA ILE A 277 -6.51 3.96 21.34
C ILE A 277 -6.09 2.84 20.40
N GLY A 278 -6.98 2.43 19.50
CA GLY A 278 -6.68 1.39 18.52
C GLY A 278 -5.55 1.77 17.56
N GLY A 279 -5.48 3.05 17.15
CA GLY A 279 -4.40 3.58 16.34
C GLY A 279 -3.04 3.52 17.05
N VAL A 280 -2.98 3.89 18.32
CA VAL A 280 -1.77 3.74 19.14
C VAL A 280 -1.36 2.27 19.24
N LEU A 281 -2.31 1.36 19.46
CA LEU A 281 -2.02 -0.08 19.51
C LEU A 281 -1.51 -0.61 18.16
N VAL A 282 -2.13 -0.24 17.04
CA VAL A 282 -1.68 -0.65 15.69
C VAL A 282 -0.25 -0.17 15.45
N LEU A 283 0.03 1.11 15.65
CA LEU A 283 1.36 1.68 15.41
C LEU A 283 2.43 1.06 16.33
N THR A 284 2.10 0.92 17.62
CA THR A 284 3.01 0.28 18.59
C THR A 284 3.29 -1.17 18.22
N GLY A 285 2.25 -1.92 17.87
CA GLY A 285 2.39 -3.31 17.45
C GLY A 285 3.26 -3.47 16.20
N VAL A 286 3.05 -2.64 15.20
CA VAL A 286 3.86 -2.63 13.97
C VAL A 286 5.32 -2.25 14.27
N LEU A 287 5.56 -1.27 15.14
CA LEU A 287 6.93 -0.90 15.57
C LEU A 287 7.64 -2.04 16.31
N ILE A 288 6.94 -2.73 17.23
CA ILE A 288 7.48 -3.90 17.94
C ILE A 288 7.81 -5.01 16.94
N ALA A 289 6.90 -5.32 16.00
CA ALA A 289 7.13 -6.34 14.98
C ALA A 289 8.33 -5.99 14.08
N ALA A 290 8.47 -4.72 13.70
CA ALA A 290 9.57 -4.23 12.88
C ALA A 290 10.93 -4.23 13.60
N ALA A 291 10.95 -4.16 14.94
CA ALA A 291 12.17 -4.26 15.77
C ALA A 291 12.67 -5.70 15.91
N GLY A 292 11.86 -6.70 15.55
CA GLY A 292 12.24 -8.11 15.62
C GLY A 292 13.39 -8.44 14.68
N PRO A 293 14.37 -9.28 15.10
CA PRO A 293 15.48 -9.68 14.24
C PRO A 293 14.95 -10.49 13.03
N ARG A 294 15.24 -10.04 11.82
CA ARG A 294 15.01 -10.80 10.60
C ARG A 294 16.01 -11.93 10.55
N ARG A 295 15.62 -13.12 10.97
CA ARG A 295 16.44 -14.33 10.78
C ARG A 295 16.24 -14.81 9.35
N SER A 296 17.22 -14.52 8.47
CA SER A 296 17.30 -15.17 7.16
C SER A 296 17.27 -16.68 7.36
N ALA A 297 16.46 -17.40 6.57
CA ALA A 297 16.54 -18.85 6.49
C ALA A 297 17.99 -19.20 6.17
N GLY A 298 18.67 -19.86 7.11
CA GLY A 298 20.09 -20.15 7.03
C GLY A 298 20.39 -20.82 5.69
N ARG A 299 21.35 -20.31 4.95
CA ARG A 299 22.00 -21.06 3.88
C ARG A 299 22.33 -22.43 4.47
N ARG A 300 21.68 -23.48 3.98
CA ARG A 300 22.13 -24.85 4.27
C ARG A 300 23.61 -24.90 3.92
N PRO A 301 24.50 -25.33 4.84
CA PRO A 301 25.89 -25.52 4.47
C PRO A 301 25.91 -26.51 3.30
N GLY A 302 26.50 -26.07 2.20
CA GLY A 302 26.71 -26.96 1.05
C GLY A 302 27.46 -28.22 1.51
N PRO A 303 27.27 -29.38 0.86
CA PRO A 303 27.96 -30.60 1.22
C PRO A 303 29.46 -30.34 1.18
N VAL A 304 30.12 -30.60 2.32
CA VAL A 304 31.57 -30.62 2.45
C VAL A 304 32.07 -31.68 1.45
N ARG A 305 32.66 -31.23 0.33
CA ARG A 305 33.39 -32.14 -0.56
C ARG A 305 34.61 -32.60 0.23
N GLY A 306 34.51 -33.84 0.76
CA GLY A 306 35.65 -34.56 1.28
C GLY A 306 36.72 -34.73 0.20
N ARG A 307 37.94 -34.50 0.62
CA ARG A 307 39.16 -34.82 -0.19
C ARG A 307 39.29 -36.34 -0.32
#